data_2a6c990f2ac3630b5ee9066c087985d0
#
_entry.id   2a6c990f2ac3630b5ee9066c087985d0
#
_cell.length_a   1.000
_cell.length_b   1.000
_cell.length_c   1.000
_cell.angle_alpha   90.00
_cell.angle_beta   90.00
_cell.angle_gamma   90.00
#
_symmetry.space_group_name_H-M   'P 1'
#
loop_
_entity.id
_entity.type
_entity.pdbx_description
1 polymer ?
#
loop_
_entity_poly.entity_id
_entity_poly.type
_entity_poly.pdbx_seq_one_letter_code
_entity_poly.pdbx_strand_id
1 'polypeptide(L)'
;QYLLRLDYLQNFFEAVVIQGLSLINIIFHFFIFIDILNLVLKKKIKALLIDLEGVVYQEGKEIPGSITFIQYLDKINFPYLFLTNTTTMPRKDIAKKLLKLGLKTNPKKIITPLIAAQNYLKKNHLSNIALYCNKRCWVEFEDFEINFQSPDAVIIGDLYKKFTWPKLNEIFHASLKSRKLIAFHKNKTGTRDGKIALDLGPFIKALEYALDKDFILMGKPNKLFFQAAVDYLEINNKEILMIGDDLIVDIGGAQDLNLQTCLVKTGKYGKQLNPKSIKPLYLLPKLSAVKSILSY
;
A
#
# COMPACT_ATOMS: atom_id res chain seq x y z
N GLN A 1 -0.24 -4.15 -34.80
CA GLN A 1 0.17 -5.08 -33.71
C GLN A 1 -0.87 -6.18 -33.45
N TYR A 2 -2.16 -5.90 -33.45
CA TYR A 2 -3.24 -6.90 -33.24
C TYR A 2 -3.33 -7.89 -34.42
N LEU A 3 -3.23 -7.41 -35.64
CA LEU A 3 -3.23 -8.23 -36.87
C LEU A 3 -2.01 -9.16 -36.98
N LEU A 4 -0.81 -8.66 -36.68
CA LEU A 4 0.42 -9.47 -36.68
C LEU A 4 0.38 -10.62 -35.66
N ARG A 5 -0.45 -10.50 -34.61
CA ARG A 5 -0.61 -11.52 -33.57
C ARG A 5 -1.66 -12.58 -33.91
N LEU A 6 -2.70 -12.20 -34.63
CA LEU A 6 -3.66 -13.14 -35.22
C LEU A 6 -2.98 -14.02 -36.30
N ASP A 7 -2.13 -13.43 -37.12
CA ASP A 7 -1.32 -14.18 -38.13
C ASP A 7 -0.35 -15.17 -37.47
N TYR A 8 0.25 -14.80 -36.31
CA TYR A 8 1.10 -15.73 -35.54
C TYR A 8 0.31 -16.93 -35.00
N LEU A 9 -0.92 -16.70 -34.48
CA LEU A 9 -1.79 -17.74 -33.98
C LEU A 9 -2.26 -18.69 -35.11
N GLN A 10 -2.62 -18.13 -36.24
CA GLN A 10 -3.04 -18.91 -37.41
C GLN A 10 -1.89 -19.77 -37.95
N ASN A 11 -0.69 -19.19 -38.10
CA ASN A 11 0.52 -19.92 -38.52
C ASN A 11 0.94 -20.99 -37.48
N PHE A 12 0.72 -20.74 -36.17
CA PHE A 12 0.99 -21.73 -35.12
C PHE A 12 0.03 -22.92 -35.21
N PHE A 13 -1.28 -22.71 -35.39
CA PHE A 13 -2.24 -23.80 -35.58
C PHE A 13 -1.95 -24.61 -36.86
N GLU A 14 -1.60 -23.96 -37.96
CA GLU A 14 -1.21 -24.62 -39.18
C GLU A 14 0.07 -25.44 -39.01
N ALA A 15 1.09 -24.93 -38.29
CA ALA A 15 2.32 -25.66 -38.02
C ALA A 15 2.12 -26.91 -37.15
N VAL A 16 1.25 -26.80 -36.11
CA VAL A 16 0.91 -27.93 -35.21
C VAL A 16 0.13 -29.02 -35.94
N VAL A 17 -0.82 -28.62 -36.78
CA VAL A 17 -1.74 -29.57 -37.45
C VAL A 17 -1.10 -30.16 -38.71
N ILE A 18 -0.30 -29.41 -39.49
CA ILE A 18 0.18 -29.81 -40.80
C ILE A 18 1.61 -30.40 -40.77
N GLN A 19 2.48 -29.96 -39.82
CA GLN A 19 3.91 -30.33 -39.85
C GLN A 19 4.34 -31.36 -38.82
N GLY A 20 3.44 -31.92 -37.99
CA GLY A 20 3.77 -33.00 -37.03
C GLY A 20 4.89 -32.61 -36.04
N LEU A 21 4.85 -31.39 -35.50
CA LEU A 21 5.85 -30.89 -34.55
C LEU A 21 6.03 -31.81 -33.35
N SER A 22 7.27 -32.01 -32.92
CA SER A 22 7.58 -32.77 -31.72
C SER A 22 6.92 -32.14 -30.46
N LEU A 23 6.60 -32.97 -29.48
CA LEU A 23 5.95 -32.52 -28.20
C LEU A 23 6.75 -31.37 -27.57
N ILE A 24 8.06 -31.35 -27.67
CA ILE A 24 8.95 -30.28 -27.15
C ILE A 24 8.66 -28.95 -27.84
N ASN A 25 8.48 -28.94 -29.15
CA ASN A 25 8.19 -27.75 -29.93
C ASN A 25 6.77 -27.21 -29.59
N ILE A 26 5.81 -28.07 -29.40
CA ILE A 26 4.45 -27.70 -29.01
C ILE A 26 4.48 -27.04 -27.61
N ILE A 27 5.18 -27.64 -26.65
CA ILE A 27 5.35 -27.08 -25.30
C ILE A 27 6.06 -25.73 -25.35
N PHE A 28 7.14 -25.59 -26.11
CA PHE A 28 7.88 -24.34 -26.28
C PHE A 28 6.99 -23.21 -26.83
N HIS A 29 6.24 -23.50 -27.89
CA HIS A 29 5.33 -22.53 -28.52
C HIS A 29 4.13 -22.20 -27.59
N PHE A 30 3.66 -23.17 -26.78
CA PHE A 30 2.63 -22.94 -25.78
C PHE A 30 3.11 -21.98 -24.66
N PHE A 31 4.36 -22.11 -24.22
CA PHE A 31 4.94 -21.16 -23.26
C PHE A 31 5.10 -19.77 -23.88
N ILE A 32 5.59 -19.67 -25.11
CA ILE A 32 5.65 -18.39 -25.84
C ILE A 32 4.26 -17.79 -26.00
N PHE A 33 3.25 -18.60 -26.33
CA PHE A 33 1.87 -18.14 -26.45
C PHE A 33 1.32 -17.62 -25.11
N ILE A 34 1.56 -18.32 -24.00
CA ILE A 34 1.18 -17.87 -22.67
C ILE A 34 1.88 -16.55 -22.33
N ASP A 35 3.16 -16.39 -22.64
CA ASP A 35 3.90 -15.16 -22.40
C ASP A 35 3.37 -14.00 -23.26
N ILE A 36 3.06 -14.25 -24.53
CA ILE A 36 2.42 -13.26 -25.42
C ILE A 36 1.02 -12.92 -24.91
N LEU A 37 0.22 -13.91 -24.51
CA LEU A 37 -1.12 -13.70 -23.96
C LEU A 37 -1.07 -12.87 -22.69
N ASN A 38 -0.16 -13.18 -21.78
CA ASN A 38 0.09 -12.39 -20.58
C ASN A 38 0.51 -10.95 -20.90
N LEU A 39 1.35 -10.76 -21.92
CA LEU A 39 1.76 -9.42 -22.38
C LEU A 39 0.59 -8.64 -23.01
N VAL A 40 -0.32 -9.33 -23.72
CA VAL A 40 -1.54 -8.73 -24.31
C VAL A 40 -2.57 -8.39 -23.24
N LEU A 41 -2.69 -9.23 -22.19
CA LEU A 41 -3.64 -9.05 -21.12
C LEU A 41 -3.16 -8.02 -20.08
N LYS A 42 -1.87 -7.64 -20.10
CA LYS A 42 -1.36 -6.54 -19.26
C LYS A 42 -2.06 -5.24 -19.65
N LYS A 43 -2.93 -4.75 -18.79
CA LYS A 43 -3.52 -3.44 -19.02
C LYS A 43 -2.46 -2.35 -18.94
N LYS A 44 -2.60 -1.33 -19.79
CA LYS A 44 -1.76 -0.13 -19.76
C LYS A 44 -1.77 0.47 -18.35
N ILE A 45 -0.60 0.76 -17.80
CA ILE A 45 -0.47 1.44 -16.50
C ILE A 45 -0.86 2.91 -16.70
N LYS A 46 -1.83 3.39 -15.93
CA LYS A 46 -2.33 4.77 -15.98
C LYS A 46 -2.04 5.55 -14.69
N ALA A 47 -1.73 4.87 -13.59
CA ALA A 47 -1.35 5.52 -12.35
C ALA A 47 -0.39 4.66 -11.54
N LEU A 48 0.36 5.31 -10.63
CA LEU A 48 1.29 4.64 -9.71
C LEU A 48 0.87 4.87 -8.26
N LEU A 49 0.96 3.82 -7.45
CA LEU A 49 0.99 3.87 -6.00
C LEU A 49 2.42 3.55 -5.57
N ILE A 50 3.08 4.45 -4.88
CA ILE A 50 4.51 4.39 -4.60
C ILE A 50 4.71 4.36 -3.08
N ASP A 51 5.29 3.28 -2.54
CA ASP A 51 5.74 3.29 -1.15
C ASP A 51 6.90 4.27 -0.95
N LEU A 52 7.11 4.72 0.27
CA LEU A 52 8.12 5.74 0.60
C LEU A 52 9.42 5.13 1.13
N GLU A 53 9.37 4.49 2.31
CA GLU A 53 10.58 3.92 2.95
C GLU A 53 10.99 2.64 2.24
N GLY A 54 12.23 2.55 1.80
CA GLY A 54 12.72 1.42 1.00
C GLY A 54 12.48 1.56 -0.50
N VAL A 55 11.72 2.56 -0.96
CA VAL A 55 11.39 2.80 -2.38
C VAL A 55 11.86 4.17 -2.85
N VAL A 56 11.46 5.24 -2.17
CA VAL A 56 11.86 6.62 -2.48
C VAL A 56 13.12 7.00 -1.70
N TYR A 57 13.16 6.65 -0.43
CA TYR A 57 14.29 6.89 0.47
C TYR A 57 14.47 5.71 1.41
N GLN A 58 15.65 5.59 2.01
CA GLN A 58 15.98 4.62 3.05
C GLN A 58 16.83 5.27 4.11
N GLU A 59 16.46 5.11 5.40
CA GLU A 59 17.19 5.70 6.55
C GLU A 59 17.44 7.21 6.38
N GLY A 60 16.48 7.92 5.81
CA GLY A 60 16.55 9.37 5.61
C GLY A 60 17.41 9.83 4.44
N LYS A 61 17.88 8.93 3.58
CA LYS A 61 18.65 9.23 2.36
C LYS A 61 17.87 8.80 1.12
N GLU A 62 17.95 9.57 0.05
CA GLU A 62 17.36 9.22 -1.24
C GLU A 62 17.91 7.88 -1.75
N ILE A 63 17.02 7.03 -2.29
CA ILE A 63 17.42 5.92 -3.15
C ILE A 63 17.74 6.49 -4.53
N PRO A 64 18.97 6.30 -5.05
CA PRO A 64 19.46 7.01 -6.21
C PRO A 64 18.52 7.00 -7.42
N GLY A 65 18.12 8.20 -7.88
CA GLY A 65 17.27 8.44 -9.05
C GLY A 65 15.76 8.36 -8.77
N SER A 66 15.33 8.15 -7.53
CA SER A 66 13.91 8.10 -7.18
C SER A 66 13.27 9.49 -7.26
N ILE A 67 13.93 10.53 -6.77
CA ILE A 67 13.44 11.92 -6.84
C ILE A 67 13.36 12.38 -8.29
N THR A 68 14.41 12.16 -9.08
CA THR A 68 14.42 12.49 -10.51
C THR A 68 13.28 11.79 -11.27
N PHE A 69 12.98 10.54 -10.95
CA PHE A 69 11.87 9.80 -11.55
C PHE A 69 10.52 10.41 -11.18
N ILE A 70 10.33 10.78 -9.91
CA ILE A 70 9.06 11.42 -9.46
C ILE A 70 8.90 12.80 -10.11
N GLN A 71 9.96 13.60 -10.21
CA GLN A 71 9.94 14.88 -10.94
C GLN A 71 9.61 14.69 -12.43
N TYR A 72 10.08 13.60 -13.03
CA TYR A 72 9.69 13.23 -14.38
C TYR A 72 8.21 12.91 -14.50
N LEU A 73 7.61 12.17 -13.54
CA LEU A 73 6.16 11.92 -13.50
C LEU A 73 5.36 13.23 -13.40
N ASP A 74 5.83 14.18 -12.57
CA ASP A 74 5.20 15.50 -12.47
C ASP A 74 5.28 16.27 -13.79
N LYS A 75 6.44 16.25 -14.47
CA LYS A 75 6.64 16.92 -15.77
C LYS A 75 5.70 16.41 -16.86
N ILE A 76 5.40 15.12 -16.87
CA ILE A 76 4.49 14.51 -17.86
C ILE A 76 3.06 14.40 -17.36
N ASN A 77 2.74 14.98 -16.21
CA ASN A 77 1.45 14.90 -15.54
C ASN A 77 0.93 13.46 -15.36
N PHE A 78 1.84 12.51 -15.10
CA PHE A 78 1.45 11.13 -14.86
C PHE A 78 0.87 10.96 -13.45
N PRO A 79 -0.34 10.39 -13.28
CA PRO A 79 -0.98 10.26 -11.99
C PRO A 79 -0.20 9.34 -11.04
N TYR A 80 0.05 9.81 -9.81
CA TYR A 80 0.63 8.97 -8.76
C TYR A 80 0.23 9.45 -7.37
N LEU A 81 0.26 8.50 -6.40
CA LEU A 81 0.14 8.76 -4.97
C LEU A 81 1.26 8.05 -4.22
N PHE A 82 1.68 8.62 -3.12
CA PHE A 82 2.54 7.97 -2.16
C PHE A 82 1.71 7.19 -1.13
N LEU A 83 2.09 5.97 -0.84
CA LEU A 83 1.47 5.11 0.18
C LEU A 83 2.48 4.80 1.28
N THR A 84 2.20 5.20 2.51
CA THR A 84 3.09 4.93 3.65
C THR A 84 2.32 4.46 4.88
N ASN A 85 2.88 3.48 5.61
CA ASN A 85 2.35 3.05 6.91
C ASN A 85 2.77 4.00 8.06
N THR A 86 3.21 5.21 7.77
CA THR A 86 3.52 6.22 8.79
C THR A 86 2.25 6.65 9.50
N THR A 87 2.21 6.47 10.83
CA THR A 87 1.06 6.76 11.71
C THR A 87 1.33 7.84 12.75
N THR A 88 2.59 8.29 12.84
CA THR A 88 3.05 9.21 13.89
C THR A 88 3.21 10.65 13.40
N MET A 89 3.00 10.90 12.11
CA MET A 89 3.14 12.22 11.48
C MET A 89 1.96 12.51 10.55
N PRO A 90 1.42 13.76 10.54
CA PRO A 90 0.46 14.18 9.54
C PRO A 90 1.12 14.33 8.16
N ARG A 91 0.32 14.30 7.09
CA ARG A 91 0.78 14.41 5.70
C ARG A 91 1.66 15.63 5.43
N LYS A 92 1.34 16.78 6.04
CA LYS A 92 2.14 18.02 5.92
C LYS A 92 3.58 17.82 6.41
N ASP A 93 3.78 17.06 7.49
CA ASP A 93 5.12 16.81 8.02
C ASP A 93 5.87 15.75 7.19
N ILE A 94 5.16 14.76 6.64
CA ILE A 94 5.75 13.81 5.68
C ILE A 94 6.21 14.57 4.43
N ALA A 95 5.39 15.48 3.88
CA ALA A 95 5.77 16.32 2.74
C ALA A 95 6.99 17.22 3.05
N LYS A 96 7.09 17.77 4.28
CA LYS A 96 8.29 18.51 4.73
C LYS A 96 9.52 17.60 4.80
N LYS A 97 9.37 16.34 5.23
CA LYS A 97 10.47 15.36 5.23
C LYS A 97 10.93 15.08 3.79
N LEU A 98 10.01 14.89 2.86
CA LEU A 98 10.34 14.69 1.44
C LEU A 98 11.00 15.93 0.82
N LEU A 99 10.56 17.13 1.19
CA LEU A 99 11.18 18.39 0.73
C LEU A 99 12.65 18.51 1.17
N LYS A 100 12.99 18.06 2.39
CA LYS A 100 14.38 18.03 2.87
C LYS A 100 15.27 17.07 2.07
N LEU A 101 14.68 16.07 1.41
CA LEU A 101 15.36 15.16 0.49
C LEU A 101 15.41 15.71 -0.95
N GLY A 102 14.86 16.93 -1.20
CA GLY A 102 14.79 17.54 -2.53
C GLY A 102 13.51 17.24 -3.31
N LEU A 103 12.53 16.55 -2.72
CA LEU A 103 11.26 16.24 -3.36
C LEU A 103 10.13 17.14 -2.83
N LYS A 104 9.75 18.16 -3.62
CA LYS A 104 8.55 18.96 -3.36
C LYS A 104 7.32 18.19 -3.80
N THR A 105 6.37 17.97 -2.89
CA THR A 105 5.10 17.29 -3.20
C THR A 105 3.92 17.94 -2.48
N ASN A 106 2.71 17.77 -3.05
CA ASN A 106 1.48 18.16 -2.39
C ASN A 106 1.14 17.13 -1.31
N PRO A 107 0.88 17.52 -0.04
CA PRO A 107 0.45 16.60 1.01
C PRO A 107 -0.77 15.73 0.64
N LYS A 108 -1.66 16.22 -0.23
CA LYS A 108 -2.83 15.45 -0.73
C LYS A 108 -2.44 14.22 -1.56
N LYS A 109 -1.24 14.18 -2.13
CA LYS A 109 -0.70 12.99 -2.82
C LYS A 109 -0.20 11.90 -1.87
N ILE A 110 -0.27 12.10 -0.55
CA ILE A 110 0.24 11.14 0.46
C ILE A 110 -0.94 10.47 1.15
N ILE A 111 -1.06 9.16 1.00
CA ILE A 111 -2.04 8.31 1.68
C ILE A 111 -1.35 7.63 2.86
N THR A 112 -1.95 7.80 4.04
CA THR A 112 -1.51 7.22 5.32
C THR A 112 -2.67 6.43 5.94
N PRO A 113 -2.43 5.59 6.96
CA PRO A 113 -3.51 4.96 7.71
C PRO A 113 -4.51 5.96 8.31
N LEU A 114 -4.06 7.18 8.62
CA LEU A 114 -4.93 8.25 9.10
C LEU A 114 -5.96 8.64 8.03
N ILE A 115 -5.52 8.81 6.78
CA ILE A 115 -6.38 9.18 5.66
C ILE A 115 -7.32 8.04 5.28
N ALA A 116 -6.84 6.81 5.31
CA ALA A 116 -7.69 5.64 5.11
C ALA A 116 -8.79 5.56 6.18
N ALA A 117 -8.47 5.86 7.44
CA ALA A 117 -9.44 5.93 8.53
C ALA A 117 -10.47 7.04 8.29
N GLN A 118 -10.05 8.26 7.90
CA GLN A 118 -10.97 9.35 7.55
C GLN A 118 -11.96 8.93 6.45
N ASN A 119 -11.44 8.36 5.35
CA ASN A 119 -12.27 7.92 4.23
C ASN A 119 -13.27 6.85 4.67
N TYR A 120 -12.82 5.90 5.50
CA TYR A 120 -13.69 4.88 6.08
C TYR A 120 -14.80 5.49 6.95
N LEU A 121 -14.46 6.44 7.82
CA LEU A 121 -15.42 7.13 8.68
C LEU A 121 -16.47 7.88 7.85
N LYS A 122 -16.04 8.68 6.87
CA LYS A 122 -16.92 9.46 5.97
C LYS A 122 -17.86 8.53 5.19
N LYS A 123 -17.34 7.44 4.61
CA LYS A 123 -18.14 6.43 3.89
C LYS A 123 -19.20 5.74 4.76
N ASN A 124 -18.94 5.61 6.07
CA ASN A 124 -19.85 4.93 7.00
C ASN A 124 -20.68 5.91 7.86
N HIS A 125 -20.65 7.21 7.54
CA HIS A 125 -21.39 8.26 8.27
C HIS A 125 -21.11 8.24 9.78
N LEU A 126 -19.81 8.13 10.16
CA LEU A 126 -19.34 8.13 11.53
C LEU A 126 -18.66 9.47 11.79
N SER A 127 -19.32 10.37 12.52
CA SER A 127 -18.86 11.75 12.75
C SER A 127 -18.25 11.97 14.14
N ASN A 128 -18.69 11.21 15.14
CA ASN A 128 -18.19 11.31 16.50
C ASN A 128 -17.12 10.26 16.76
N ILE A 129 -15.90 10.66 17.11
CA ILE A 129 -14.79 9.73 17.25
C ILE A 129 -14.06 9.90 18.59
N ALA A 130 -13.63 8.78 19.19
CA ALA A 130 -12.61 8.80 20.23
C ALA A 130 -11.25 8.52 19.59
N LEU A 131 -10.37 9.51 19.62
CA LEU A 131 -9.09 9.46 18.91
C LEU A 131 -7.92 9.29 19.88
N TYR A 132 -7.33 8.12 19.89
CA TYR A 132 -6.21 7.72 20.75
C TYR A 132 -4.93 7.53 19.92
N CYS A 133 -4.29 8.61 19.53
CA CYS A 133 -3.04 8.60 18.78
C CYS A 133 -2.16 9.81 19.17
N ASN A 134 -1.00 9.93 18.52
CA ASN A 134 -0.14 11.09 18.71
C ASN A 134 -0.91 12.38 18.38
N LYS A 135 -0.89 13.36 19.31
CA LYS A 135 -1.64 14.62 19.14
C LYS A 135 -1.30 15.39 17.86
N ARG A 136 -0.07 15.27 17.35
CA ARG A 136 0.32 15.87 16.05
C ARG A 136 -0.56 15.40 14.89
N CYS A 137 -1.10 14.19 14.98
CA CYS A 137 -1.94 13.58 13.94
C CYS A 137 -3.40 14.00 14.01
N TRP A 138 -3.83 14.67 15.10
CA TRP A 138 -5.21 15.13 15.28
C TRP A 138 -5.63 16.13 14.20
N VAL A 139 -4.68 16.90 13.64
CA VAL A 139 -4.92 17.82 12.53
C VAL A 139 -5.52 17.12 11.28
N GLU A 140 -5.30 15.83 11.13
CA GLU A 140 -5.93 15.07 10.04
C GLU A 140 -7.41 14.74 10.34
N PHE A 141 -7.92 14.95 11.55
CA PHE A 141 -9.28 14.62 11.97
C PHE A 141 -10.10 15.87 12.40
N GLU A 142 -9.70 17.06 11.94
CA GLU A 142 -10.39 18.32 12.29
C GLU A 142 -11.85 18.37 11.79
N ASP A 143 -12.21 17.59 10.77
CA ASP A 143 -13.59 17.46 10.27
C ASP A 143 -14.49 16.59 11.16
N PHE A 144 -13.98 15.98 12.23
CA PHE A 144 -14.69 15.04 13.09
C PHE A 144 -14.86 15.60 14.50
N GLU A 145 -16.01 15.29 15.13
CA GLU A 145 -16.23 15.62 16.53
C GLU A 145 -15.49 14.63 17.44
N ILE A 146 -14.66 15.17 18.36
CA ILE A 146 -13.95 14.34 19.34
C ILE A 146 -14.83 14.09 20.54
N ASN A 147 -15.28 12.86 20.74
CA ASN A 147 -16.16 12.44 21.82
C ASN A 147 -15.66 11.12 22.43
N PHE A 148 -15.21 11.20 23.69
CA PHE A 148 -14.71 10.01 24.42
C PHE A 148 -15.80 9.31 25.23
N GLN A 149 -16.97 9.90 25.40
CA GLN A 149 -18.05 9.38 26.23
C GLN A 149 -18.97 8.41 25.47
N SER A 150 -19.30 8.76 24.21
CA SER A 150 -20.19 7.98 23.36
C SER A 150 -19.78 8.14 21.89
N PRO A 151 -18.62 7.60 21.48
CA PRO A 151 -18.14 7.73 20.12
C PRO A 151 -18.84 6.76 19.17
N ASP A 152 -19.03 7.16 17.92
CA ASP A 152 -19.40 6.24 16.84
C ASP A 152 -18.26 5.27 16.54
N ALA A 153 -17.03 5.76 16.59
CA ALA A 153 -15.83 4.97 16.37
C ALA A 153 -14.71 5.29 17.35
N VAL A 154 -14.00 4.26 17.80
CA VAL A 154 -12.74 4.37 18.54
C VAL A 154 -11.59 4.13 17.59
N ILE A 155 -10.63 5.06 17.52
CA ILE A 155 -9.46 4.99 16.67
C ILE A 155 -8.20 4.97 17.52
N ILE A 156 -7.37 3.94 17.34
CA ILE A 156 -6.16 3.76 18.11
C ILE A 156 -4.93 3.75 17.19
N GLY A 157 -3.97 4.59 17.53
CA GLY A 157 -2.64 4.66 16.93
C GLY A 157 -1.55 4.60 17.98
N ASP A 158 -0.35 5.03 17.60
CA ASP A 158 0.83 4.96 18.46
C ASP A 158 0.73 5.92 19.65
N LEU A 159 0.60 5.37 20.82
CA LEU A 159 0.65 6.09 22.10
C LEU A 159 1.97 5.86 22.87
N TYR A 160 2.76 4.84 22.47
CA TYR A 160 4.03 4.47 23.10
C TYR A 160 3.93 4.30 24.64
N LYS A 161 4.75 5.04 25.38
CA LYS A 161 4.78 5.02 26.86
C LYS A 161 3.44 5.42 27.51
N LYS A 162 2.48 5.96 26.74
CA LYS A 162 1.15 6.34 27.23
C LYS A 162 0.16 5.17 27.24
N PHE A 163 0.51 3.97 26.77
CA PHE A 163 -0.25 2.76 27.00
C PHE A 163 -0.05 2.28 28.45
N THR A 164 -0.71 2.96 29.37
CA THR A 164 -0.78 2.60 30.79
C THR A 164 -2.10 1.91 31.08
N TRP A 165 -2.19 1.18 32.21
CA TRP A 165 -3.44 0.52 32.59
C TRP A 165 -4.66 1.50 32.65
N PRO A 166 -4.56 2.68 33.26
CA PRO A 166 -5.67 3.66 33.22
C PRO A 166 -6.05 4.06 31.79
N LYS A 167 -5.07 4.27 30.89
CA LYS A 167 -5.35 4.62 29.51
C LYS A 167 -5.99 3.47 28.72
N LEU A 168 -5.57 2.24 28.94
CA LEU A 168 -6.20 1.07 28.32
C LEU A 168 -7.65 0.89 28.79
N ASN A 169 -7.94 1.11 30.09
CA ASN A 169 -9.32 1.11 30.60
C ASN A 169 -10.18 2.23 30.01
N GLU A 170 -9.65 3.43 29.88
CA GLU A 170 -10.35 4.53 29.20
C GLU A 170 -10.74 4.14 27.77
N ILE A 171 -9.79 3.58 27.01
CA ILE A 171 -10.02 3.08 25.64
C ILE A 171 -11.05 1.95 25.65
N PHE A 172 -10.94 1.00 26.57
CA PHE A 172 -11.86 -0.11 26.71
C PHE A 172 -13.31 0.37 26.95
N HIS A 173 -13.52 1.29 27.89
CA HIS A 173 -14.86 1.84 28.18
C HIS A 173 -15.44 2.63 27.00
N ALA A 174 -14.63 3.41 26.27
CA ALA A 174 -15.08 4.08 25.05
C ALA A 174 -15.45 3.05 23.97
N SER A 175 -14.67 1.95 23.87
CA SER A 175 -14.88 0.88 22.89
C SER A 175 -16.16 0.06 23.13
N LEU A 176 -16.56 -0.13 24.39
CA LEU A 176 -17.82 -0.81 24.72
C LEU A 176 -19.05 -0.10 24.13
N LYS A 177 -19.00 1.23 24.04
CA LYS A 177 -20.10 2.08 23.57
C LYS A 177 -20.02 2.36 22.07
N SER A 178 -18.90 2.07 21.42
CA SER A 178 -18.66 2.41 20.02
C SER A 178 -19.23 1.39 19.04
N ARG A 179 -19.61 1.87 17.86
CA ARG A 179 -20.07 1.03 16.74
C ARG A 179 -18.92 0.39 15.97
N LYS A 180 -17.77 1.06 15.93
CA LYS A 180 -16.59 0.63 15.16
C LYS A 180 -15.30 0.80 15.94
N LEU A 181 -14.43 -0.19 15.82
CA LEU A 181 -13.09 -0.20 16.41
C LEU A 181 -12.06 -0.17 15.27
N ILE A 182 -11.18 0.82 15.29
CA ILE A 182 -10.21 1.08 14.22
C ILE A 182 -8.80 1.15 14.83
N ALA A 183 -7.86 0.44 14.22
CA ALA A 183 -6.43 0.55 14.53
C ALA A 183 -5.63 0.91 13.28
N PHE A 184 -4.61 1.76 13.44
CA PHE A 184 -3.78 2.12 12.29
C PHE A 184 -2.92 0.96 11.81
N HIS A 185 -2.40 0.13 12.71
CA HIS A 185 -1.66 -1.10 12.40
C HIS A 185 -1.68 -2.09 13.57
N LYS A 186 -1.18 -3.31 13.33
CA LYS A 186 -1.02 -4.35 14.37
C LYS A 186 0.42 -4.91 14.40
N ASN A 187 1.42 -4.08 14.18
CA ASN A 187 2.82 -4.53 14.30
C ASN A 187 3.06 -5.04 15.72
N LYS A 188 3.71 -6.20 15.83
CA LYS A 188 4.02 -6.83 17.11
C LYS A 188 5.10 -6.06 17.86
N THR A 189 6.15 -5.69 17.13
CA THR A 189 7.32 -5.00 17.66
C THR A 189 7.77 -3.89 16.71
N GLY A 190 8.49 -2.93 17.27
CA GLY A 190 9.18 -1.87 16.55
C GLY A 190 10.54 -1.60 17.20
N THR A 191 11.33 -0.72 16.61
CA THR A 191 12.62 -0.28 17.18
C THR A 191 12.42 1.05 17.90
N ARG A 192 12.85 1.12 19.15
CA ARG A 192 12.84 2.33 19.98
C ARG A 192 14.19 2.45 20.71
N ASP A 193 14.81 3.59 20.58
CA ASP A 193 16.13 3.86 21.23
C ASP A 193 17.15 2.76 20.90
N GLY A 194 17.16 2.26 19.66
CA GLY A 194 18.04 1.19 19.19
C GLY A 194 17.70 -0.22 19.69
N LYS A 195 16.60 -0.39 20.43
CA LYS A 195 16.17 -1.69 20.99
C LYS A 195 14.82 -2.13 20.42
N ILE A 196 14.60 -3.44 20.37
CA ILE A 196 13.28 -4.01 20.06
C ILE A 196 12.34 -3.70 21.23
N ALA A 197 11.15 -3.16 20.90
CA ALA A 197 10.13 -2.82 21.88
C ALA A 197 8.74 -3.27 21.36
N LEU A 198 7.78 -3.39 22.27
CA LEU A 198 6.38 -3.60 21.88
C LEU A 198 5.90 -2.44 21.03
N ASP A 199 5.19 -2.75 19.94
CA ASP A 199 4.51 -1.77 19.11
C ASP A 199 2.99 -1.77 19.42
N LEU A 200 2.16 -1.19 18.58
CA LEU A 200 0.71 -1.05 18.79
C LEU A 200 -0.02 -2.40 18.88
N GLY A 201 0.41 -3.40 18.13
CA GLY A 201 -0.29 -4.69 17.98
C GLY A 201 -0.62 -5.42 19.27
N PRO A 202 0.31 -5.58 20.24
CA PRO A 202 0.03 -6.22 21.52
C PRO A 202 -1.08 -5.54 22.32
N PHE A 203 -1.16 -4.21 22.31
CA PHE A 203 -2.21 -3.45 23.01
C PHE A 203 -3.57 -3.61 22.32
N ILE A 204 -3.59 -3.63 20.98
CA ILE A 204 -4.80 -3.92 20.22
C ILE A 204 -5.29 -5.34 20.52
N LYS A 205 -4.37 -6.34 20.57
CA LYS A 205 -4.74 -7.72 20.90
C LYS A 205 -5.31 -7.88 22.30
N ALA A 206 -4.76 -7.15 23.29
CA ALA A 206 -5.32 -7.13 24.64
C ALA A 206 -6.74 -6.57 24.66
N LEU A 207 -7.01 -5.49 23.92
CA LEU A 207 -8.34 -4.90 23.80
C LEU A 207 -9.31 -5.80 23.00
N GLU A 208 -8.87 -6.45 21.91
CA GLU A 208 -9.67 -7.42 21.17
C GLU A 208 -10.10 -8.58 22.05
N TYR A 209 -9.17 -9.12 22.85
CA TYR A 209 -9.47 -10.19 23.81
C TYR A 209 -10.51 -9.77 24.86
N ALA A 210 -10.37 -8.55 25.41
CA ALA A 210 -11.28 -8.06 26.44
C ALA A 210 -12.68 -7.67 25.91
N LEU A 211 -12.77 -7.32 24.62
CA LEU A 211 -14.00 -6.83 23.99
C LEU A 211 -14.74 -7.91 23.18
N ASP A 212 -14.11 -9.07 22.92
CA ASP A 212 -14.59 -10.10 21.97
C ASP A 212 -14.91 -9.48 20.59
N LYS A 213 -14.14 -8.50 20.15
CA LYS A 213 -14.31 -7.76 18.89
C LYS A 213 -12.98 -7.49 18.23
N ASP A 214 -12.92 -7.65 16.91
CA ASP A 214 -11.74 -7.31 16.13
C ASP A 214 -11.70 -5.82 15.77
N PHE A 215 -10.48 -5.27 15.71
CA PHE A 215 -10.22 -3.95 15.19
C PHE A 215 -10.02 -3.96 13.67
N ILE A 216 -10.68 -3.03 12.98
CA ILE A 216 -10.50 -2.78 11.55
C ILE A 216 -9.14 -2.10 11.35
N LEU A 217 -8.29 -2.68 10.52
CA LEU A 217 -6.96 -2.13 10.24
C LEU A 217 -7.01 -1.15 9.08
N MET A 218 -6.32 -0.01 9.22
CA MET A 218 -6.27 1.05 8.22
C MET A 218 -4.91 1.18 7.52
N GLY A 219 -3.92 0.36 7.87
CA GLY A 219 -2.60 0.34 7.21
C GLY A 219 -2.42 -0.85 6.27
N LYS A 220 -1.40 -0.79 5.41
CA LYS A 220 -0.97 -1.92 4.58
C LYS A 220 -0.67 -3.14 5.48
N PRO A 221 -1.01 -4.37 5.10
CA PRO A 221 -1.53 -4.84 3.80
C PRO A 221 -3.07 -4.78 3.68
N ASN A 222 -3.79 -4.18 4.61
CA ASN A 222 -5.27 -4.22 4.57
C ASN A 222 -5.82 -3.55 3.31
N LYS A 223 -6.79 -4.21 2.66
CA LYS A 223 -7.42 -3.74 1.42
C LYS A 223 -8.06 -2.35 1.54
N LEU A 224 -8.58 -1.96 2.72
CA LEU A 224 -9.18 -0.65 2.94
C LEU A 224 -8.16 0.49 2.77
N PHE A 225 -6.88 0.24 3.08
CA PHE A 225 -5.82 1.21 2.84
C PHE A 225 -5.60 1.48 1.35
N PHE A 226 -5.48 0.41 0.55
CA PHE A 226 -5.32 0.55 -0.90
C PHE A 226 -6.58 1.11 -1.55
N GLN A 227 -7.77 0.70 -1.07
CA GLN A 227 -9.04 1.22 -1.57
C GLN A 227 -9.14 2.74 -1.42
N ALA A 228 -8.66 3.31 -0.31
CA ALA A 228 -8.63 4.76 -0.12
C ALA A 228 -7.81 5.47 -1.20
N ALA A 229 -6.70 4.87 -1.66
CA ALA A 229 -5.88 5.41 -2.73
C ALA A 229 -6.52 5.24 -4.11
N VAL A 230 -7.14 4.07 -4.36
CA VAL A 230 -7.87 3.78 -5.61
C VAL A 230 -9.06 4.73 -5.78
N ASP A 231 -9.85 4.93 -4.72
CA ASP A 231 -10.98 5.86 -4.73
C ASP A 231 -10.54 7.30 -5.03
N TYR A 232 -9.35 7.71 -4.56
CA TYR A 232 -8.81 9.04 -4.84
C TYR A 232 -8.37 9.21 -6.31
N LEU A 233 -7.88 8.14 -6.93
CA LEU A 233 -7.39 8.17 -8.33
C LEU A 233 -8.52 8.08 -9.36
N GLU A 234 -9.66 7.47 -9.00
CA GLU A 234 -10.80 7.21 -9.91
C GLU A 234 -10.39 6.46 -11.19
N ILE A 235 -9.36 5.58 -11.08
CA ILE A 235 -8.81 4.78 -12.17
C ILE A 235 -9.10 3.30 -11.90
N ASN A 236 -9.33 2.52 -12.96
CA ASN A 236 -9.56 1.08 -12.84
C ASN A 236 -8.37 0.37 -12.16
N ASN A 237 -8.63 -0.47 -11.18
CA ASN A 237 -7.63 -1.18 -10.39
C ASN A 237 -6.55 -1.86 -11.26
N LYS A 238 -6.97 -2.53 -12.34
CA LYS A 238 -6.05 -3.22 -13.26
C LYS A 238 -5.13 -2.30 -14.06
N GLU A 239 -5.32 -0.98 -13.98
CA GLU A 239 -4.51 0.05 -14.66
C GLU A 239 -3.65 0.84 -13.66
N ILE A 240 -3.67 0.46 -12.37
CA ILE A 240 -2.86 1.04 -11.30
C ILE A 240 -1.73 0.07 -10.96
N LEU A 241 -0.50 0.59 -10.86
CA LEU A 241 0.68 -0.17 -10.45
C LEU A 241 1.10 0.22 -9.03
N MET A 242 1.07 -0.74 -8.09
CA MET A 242 1.70 -0.60 -6.78
C MET A 242 3.18 -0.93 -6.86
N ILE A 243 4.02 -0.04 -6.35
CA ILE A 243 5.47 -0.18 -6.29
C ILE A 243 5.87 -0.19 -4.81
N GLY A 244 6.48 -1.29 -4.36
CA GLY A 244 6.90 -1.48 -2.98
C GLY A 244 8.14 -2.35 -2.86
N ASP A 245 8.74 -2.37 -1.68
CA ASP A 245 9.91 -3.18 -1.32
C ASP A 245 9.55 -4.40 -0.45
N ASP A 246 8.31 -4.41 0.07
CA ASP A 246 7.79 -5.45 0.97
C ASP A 246 6.82 -6.37 0.23
N LEU A 247 7.23 -7.65 0.06
CA LEU A 247 6.44 -8.62 -0.69
C LEU A 247 5.05 -8.89 -0.07
N ILE A 248 4.95 -8.91 1.25
CA ILE A 248 3.69 -9.20 1.94
C ILE A 248 2.84 -7.93 2.07
N VAL A 249 3.45 -6.87 2.54
CA VAL A 249 2.74 -5.65 2.94
C VAL A 249 2.30 -4.83 1.74
N ASP A 250 3.19 -4.67 0.75
CA ASP A 250 2.91 -3.86 -0.44
C ASP A 250 2.30 -4.69 -1.56
N ILE A 251 2.98 -5.78 -1.94
CA ILE A 251 2.61 -6.57 -3.11
C ILE A 251 1.37 -7.43 -2.81
N GLY A 252 1.39 -8.19 -1.71
CA GLY A 252 0.25 -9.01 -1.30
C GLY A 252 -1.01 -8.18 -1.08
N GLY A 253 -0.90 -7.09 -0.30
CA GLY A 253 -2.04 -6.22 -0.04
C GLY A 253 -2.62 -5.55 -1.29
N ALA A 254 -1.78 -5.19 -2.27
CA ALA A 254 -2.23 -4.63 -3.54
C ALA A 254 -2.92 -5.68 -4.43
N GLN A 255 -2.44 -6.94 -4.40
CA GLN A 255 -3.04 -8.04 -5.16
C GLN A 255 -4.46 -8.37 -4.71
N ASP A 256 -4.78 -8.19 -3.42
CA ASP A 256 -6.14 -8.38 -2.89
C ASP A 256 -7.19 -7.44 -3.52
N LEU A 257 -6.72 -6.36 -4.16
CA LEU A 257 -7.55 -5.43 -4.95
C LEU A 257 -7.35 -5.56 -6.46
N ASN A 258 -6.67 -6.60 -6.94
CA ASN A 258 -6.34 -6.79 -8.36
C ASN A 258 -5.53 -5.62 -8.97
N LEU A 259 -4.69 -4.94 -8.18
CA LEU A 259 -3.73 -3.98 -8.69
C LEU A 259 -2.59 -4.69 -9.40
N GLN A 260 -1.98 -4.06 -10.40
CA GLN A 260 -0.67 -4.49 -10.90
C GLN A 260 0.39 -4.23 -9.82
N THR A 261 1.43 -5.05 -9.77
CA THR A 261 2.43 -4.98 -8.70
C THR A 261 3.85 -4.99 -9.23
N CYS A 262 4.70 -4.16 -8.65
CA CYS A 262 6.13 -4.08 -8.91
C CYS A 262 6.91 -4.15 -7.59
N LEU A 263 7.65 -5.23 -7.37
CA LEU A 263 8.57 -5.34 -6.26
C LEU A 263 9.91 -4.73 -6.68
N VAL A 264 10.45 -3.82 -5.87
CA VAL A 264 11.80 -3.27 -6.08
C VAL A 264 12.82 -3.96 -5.17
N LYS A 265 14.06 -4.13 -5.69
CA LYS A 265 15.15 -4.83 -4.98
C LYS A 265 15.89 -3.92 -3.98
N THR A 266 15.22 -2.90 -3.46
CA THR A 266 15.72 -2.00 -2.42
C THR A 266 15.07 -2.32 -1.08
N GLY A 267 15.43 -1.60 -0.02
CA GLY A 267 14.74 -1.68 1.28
C GLY A 267 14.77 -3.07 1.92
N LYS A 268 13.60 -3.66 2.06
CA LYS A 268 13.37 -4.97 2.72
C LYS A 268 13.52 -6.17 1.80
N TYR A 269 13.69 -5.96 0.50
CA TYR A 269 13.85 -7.06 -0.46
C TYR A 269 14.93 -8.06 0.00
N GLY A 270 14.60 -9.36 -0.04
CA GLY A 270 15.50 -10.43 0.37
C GLY A 270 15.73 -10.59 1.88
N LYS A 271 15.16 -9.71 2.71
CA LYS A 271 15.25 -9.76 4.18
C LYS A 271 14.04 -10.41 4.85
N GLN A 272 13.06 -10.80 4.07
CA GLN A 272 11.78 -11.37 4.55
C GLN A 272 11.59 -12.79 4.05
N LEU A 273 10.76 -13.56 4.78
CA LEU A 273 10.23 -14.83 4.29
C LEU A 273 9.39 -14.56 3.04
N ASN A 274 9.72 -15.23 1.93
CA ASN A 274 8.97 -15.13 0.69
C ASN A 274 7.91 -16.24 0.62
N PRO A 275 6.63 -15.95 0.92
CA PRO A 275 5.57 -16.91 0.64
C PRO A 275 5.50 -17.13 -0.88
N LYS A 276 5.63 -18.40 -1.29
CA LYS A 276 5.61 -18.80 -2.72
C LYS A 276 4.32 -18.40 -3.46
N SER A 277 3.27 -18.06 -2.71
CA SER A 277 1.96 -17.66 -3.23
C SER A 277 1.93 -16.22 -3.78
N ILE A 278 2.79 -15.30 -3.27
CA ILE A 278 2.79 -13.90 -3.70
C ILE A 278 3.84 -13.72 -4.79
N LYS A 279 3.40 -13.43 -6.02
CA LYS A 279 4.27 -13.20 -7.17
C LYS A 279 4.03 -11.79 -7.72
N PRO A 280 5.00 -10.86 -7.64
CA PRO A 280 4.85 -9.55 -8.27
C PRO A 280 4.79 -9.69 -9.79
N LEU A 281 4.03 -8.80 -10.46
CA LEU A 281 3.98 -8.77 -11.92
C LEU A 281 5.31 -8.28 -12.52
N TYR A 282 6.01 -7.38 -11.81
CA TYR A 282 7.33 -6.87 -12.18
C TYR A 282 8.28 -6.98 -10.99
N LEU A 283 9.54 -7.30 -11.29
CA LEU A 283 10.65 -7.27 -10.34
C LEU A 283 11.74 -6.36 -10.93
N LEU A 284 11.95 -5.19 -10.31
CA LEU A 284 12.86 -4.18 -10.81
C LEU A 284 13.95 -3.83 -9.78
N PRO A 285 15.12 -3.35 -10.21
CA PRO A 285 16.20 -3.02 -9.27
C PRO A 285 15.83 -1.88 -8.30
N LYS A 286 15.12 -0.86 -8.75
CA LYS A 286 14.73 0.34 -7.98
C LYS A 286 13.61 1.11 -8.66
N LEU A 287 13.04 2.11 -7.97
CA LEU A 287 11.92 2.92 -8.46
C LEU A 287 12.17 3.54 -9.85
N SER A 288 13.34 4.11 -10.10
CA SER A 288 13.63 4.77 -11.39
C SER A 288 13.59 3.82 -12.60
N ALA A 289 13.75 2.51 -12.39
CA ALA A 289 13.63 1.51 -13.45
C ALA A 289 12.17 1.30 -13.91
N VAL A 290 11.17 1.76 -13.15
CA VAL A 290 9.76 1.70 -13.54
C VAL A 290 9.50 2.44 -14.85
N LYS A 291 10.31 3.44 -15.19
CA LYS A 291 10.23 4.15 -16.46
C LYS A 291 10.22 3.22 -17.67
N SER A 292 10.95 2.10 -17.62
CA SER A 292 11.05 1.14 -18.75
C SER A 292 9.77 0.35 -19.02
N ILE A 293 8.83 0.31 -18.07
CA ILE A 293 7.56 -0.42 -18.21
C ILE A 293 6.35 0.50 -18.39
N LEU A 294 6.53 1.83 -18.30
CA LEU A 294 5.50 2.81 -18.62
C LEU A 294 5.43 2.94 -20.16
N SER A 295 4.37 2.40 -20.74
CA SER A 295 4.06 2.60 -22.18
C SER A 295 3.42 3.96 -22.36
N TYR A 296 3.96 4.80 -23.21
CA TYR A 296 3.37 6.08 -23.63
C TYR A 296 2.37 5.86 -24.76
#